data_fb8e26fdcf8f29605449fb491165b9d4
#
_entry.id   fb8e26fdcf8f29605449fb491165b9d4
#
_cell.length_a   1.000
_cell.length_b   1.000
_cell.length_c   1.000
_cell.angle_alpha   90.00
_cell.angle_beta   90.00
_cell.angle_gamma   90.00
#
_symmetry.space_group_name_H-M   'P 1'
#
loop_
_entity.id
_entity.type
_entity.pdbx_description
1 polymer ?
#
loop_
_entity_poly.entity_id
_entity_poly.type
_entity_poly.pdbx_seq_one_letter_code
_entity_poly.pdbx_strand_id
1 'polypeptide(L)'
;MLSNSDKAGDDAVAAFRALIKVYGLLGRVMQPYFHGLGISGSQWSVLRALVRAEQEGREGLRMVELGDRLLIRPPSISGLVGRLQKTGLVWRYLPNSDLRCKEVRLTPKGRDLVDKMLKTHRNQIRCLMCG
;
A
#
# COMPACT_ATOMS: atom_id res chain seq x y z
N MET A 1 -21.88 13.01 -36.25
CA MET A 1 -21.09 11.78 -36.22
C MET A 1 -19.81 11.99 -35.44
N LEU A 2 -19.62 11.26 -34.36
CA LEU A 2 -18.38 11.34 -33.56
C LEU A 2 -17.24 10.70 -34.34
N SER A 3 -16.07 11.37 -34.37
CA SER A 3 -14.87 10.82 -34.95
C SER A 3 -14.33 9.64 -34.11
N ASN A 4 -13.49 8.80 -34.69
CA ASN A 4 -12.86 7.70 -33.96
C ASN A 4 -12.03 8.21 -32.76
N SER A 5 -11.47 9.41 -32.88
CA SER A 5 -10.73 10.06 -31.78
C SER A 5 -11.63 10.41 -30.59
N ASP A 6 -12.83 10.94 -30.88
CA ASP A 6 -13.79 11.31 -29.84
C ASP A 6 -14.31 10.10 -29.11
N LYS A 7 -14.58 9.01 -29.84
CA LYS A 7 -15.03 7.75 -29.27
C LYS A 7 -13.95 7.12 -28.39
N ALA A 8 -12.70 7.13 -28.83
CA ALA A 8 -11.58 6.63 -28.02
C ALA A 8 -11.38 7.45 -26.74
N GLY A 9 -11.57 8.78 -26.84
CA GLY A 9 -11.53 9.65 -25.66
C GLY A 9 -12.65 9.35 -24.68
N ASP A 10 -13.86 9.13 -25.17
CA ASP A 10 -15.03 8.78 -24.35
C ASP A 10 -14.84 7.42 -23.68
N ASP A 11 -14.30 6.44 -24.39
CA ASP A 11 -13.99 5.12 -23.84
C ASP A 11 -12.94 5.20 -22.72
N ALA A 12 -11.92 6.04 -22.90
CA ALA A 12 -10.88 6.26 -21.90
C ALA A 12 -11.45 6.91 -20.63
N VAL A 13 -12.33 7.89 -20.79
CA VAL A 13 -13.02 8.55 -19.67
C VAL A 13 -13.93 7.56 -18.93
N ALA A 14 -14.67 6.73 -19.66
CA ALA A 14 -15.52 5.70 -19.06
C ALA A 14 -14.70 4.69 -18.27
N ALA A 15 -13.57 4.24 -18.82
CA ALA A 15 -12.66 3.33 -18.12
C ALA A 15 -12.07 3.97 -16.86
N PHE A 16 -11.68 5.23 -16.92
CA PHE A 16 -11.18 5.99 -15.77
C PHE A 16 -12.22 6.10 -14.66
N ARG A 17 -13.45 6.44 -15.01
CA ARG A 17 -14.57 6.50 -14.05
C ARG A 17 -14.83 5.15 -13.40
N ALA A 18 -14.80 4.07 -14.17
CA ALA A 18 -14.97 2.71 -13.66
C ALA A 18 -13.87 2.35 -12.66
N LEU A 19 -12.62 2.68 -12.96
CA LEU A 19 -11.48 2.49 -12.08
C LEU A 19 -11.65 3.24 -10.75
N ILE A 20 -12.00 4.50 -10.80
CA ILE A 20 -12.24 5.33 -9.61
C ILE A 20 -13.36 4.73 -8.76
N LYS A 21 -14.45 4.31 -9.39
CA LYS A 21 -15.58 3.71 -8.70
C LYS A 21 -15.21 2.40 -8.01
N VAL A 22 -14.50 1.51 -8.71
CA VAL A 22 -14.02 0.24 -8.15
C VAL A 22 -13.06 0.49 -6.99
N TYR A 23 -12.14 1.42 -7.14
CA TYR A 23 -11.20 1.79 -6.08
C TYR A 23 -11.94 2.30 -4.83
N GLY A 24 -12.94 3.17 -5.02
CA GLY A 24 -13.76 3.68 -3.92
C GLY A 24 -14.57 2.60 -3.22
N LEU A 25 -15.16 1.67 -3.98
CA LEU A 25 -15.90 0.53 -3.43
C LEU A 25 -14.98 -0.40 -2.65
N LEU A 26 -13.80 -0.68 -3.18
CA LEU A 26 -12.80 -1.52 -2.52
C LEU A 26 -12.39 -0.90 -1.19
N GLY A 27 -12.14 0.42 -1.17
CA GLY A 27 -11.81 1.15 0.04
C GLY A 27 -12.91 1.04 1.11
N ARG A 28 -14.18 1.15 0.71
CA ARG A 28 -15.32 1.01 1.63
C ARG A 28 -15.42 -0.39 2.21
N VAL A 29 -15.21 -1.41 1.39
CA VAL A 29 -15.25 -2.81 1.83
C VAL A 29 -14.12 -3.11 2.79
N MET A 30 -12.93 -2.58 2.52
CA MET A 30 -11.73 -2.85 3.32
C MET A 30 -11.61 -1.98 4.57
N GLN A 31 -12.27 -0.82 4.61
CA GLN A 31 -12.13 0.13 5.71
C GLN A 31 -12.47 -0.45 7.10
N PRO A 32 -13.61 -1.15 7.29
CA PRO A 32 -13.89 -1.76 8.60
C PRO A 32 -12.82 -2.75 9.02
N TYR A 33 -12.24 -3.45 8.07
CA TYR A 33 -11.19 -4.43 8.30
C TYR A 33 -9.90 -3.76 8.78
N PHE A 34 -9.46 -2.72 8.11
CA PHE A 34 -8.29 -1.93 8.55
C PHE A 34 -8.54 -1.28 9.91
N HIS A 35 -9.74 -0.78 10.13
CA HIS A 35 -10.11 -0.15 11.40
C HIS A 35 -10.01 -1.14 12.55
N GLY A 36 -10.47 -2.37 12.37
CA GLY A 36 -10.36 -3.43 13.37
C GLY A 36 -8.91 -3.82 13.69
N LEU A 37 -7.98 -3.57 12.79
CA LEU A 37 -6.56 -3.83 12.98
C LEU A 37 -5.77 -2.60 13.47
N GLY A 38 -6.43 -1.44 13.60
CA GLY A 38 -5.81 -0.20 14.05
C GLY A 38 -4.88 0.43 13.04
N ILE A 39 -5.03 0.14 11.74
CA ILE A 39 -4.22 0.72 10.67
C ILE A 39 -5.11 1.35 9.60
N SER A 40 -4.54 2.27 8.82
CA SER A 40 -5.20 2.85 7.65
C SER A 40 -4.82 2.10 6.38
N GLY A 41 -5.57 2.32 5.29
CA GLY A 41 -5.23 1.78 3.98
C GLY A 41 -3.86 2.26 3.49
N SER A 42 -3.49 3.50 3.78
CA SER A 42 -2.18 4.04 3.42
C SER A 42 -1.05 3.36 4.19
N GLN A 43 -1.24 3.12 5.48
CA GLN A 43 -0.30 2.36 6.30
C GLN A 43 -0.14 0.92 5.78
N TRP A 44 -1.24 0.30 5.41
CA TRP A 44 -1.24 -1.02 4.79
C TRP A 44 -0.42 -1.04 3.50
N SER A 45 -0.56 -0.01 2.66
CA SER A 45 0.22 0.11 1.42
C SER A 45 1.72 0.14 1.68
N VAL A 46 2.16 0.85 2.73
CA VAL A 46 3.58 0.86 3.12
C VAL A 46 4.04 -0.54 3.53
N LEU A 47 3.28 -1.22 4.37
CA LEU A 47 3.62 -2.59 4.80
C LEU A 47 3.71 -3.54 3.61
N ARG A 48 2.79 -3.46 2.67
CA ARG A 48 2.79 -4.29 1.46
C ARG A 48 4.00 -4.01 0.57
N ALA A 49 4.38 -2.74 0.43
CA ALA A 49 5.57 -2.37 -0.34
C ALA A 49 6.84 -2.97 0.27
N LEU A 50 6.93 -2.97 1.59
CA LEU A 50 8.07 -3.55 2.31
C LEU A 50 8.14 -5.07 2.16
N VAL A 51 7.00 -5.77 2.24
CA VAL A 51 6.94 -7.22 1.99
C VAL A 51 7.38 -7.53 0.56
N ARG A 52 6.90 -6.76 -0.40
CA ARG A 52 7.29 -6.95 -1.80
C ARG A 52 8.79 -6.74 -2.00
N ALA A 53 9.38 -5.75 -1.34
CA ALA A 53 10.81 -5.51 -1.38
C ALA A 53 11.60 -6.72 -0.82
N GLU A 54 11.14 -7.32 0.26
CA GLU A 54 11.74 -8.55 0.80
C GLU A 54 11.70 -9.70 -0.20
N GLN A 55 10.59 -9.86 -0.91
CA GLN A 55 10.44 -10.85 -1.98
C GLN A 55 11.41 -10.60 -3.16
N GLU A 56 11.77 -9.34 -3.38
CA GLU A 56 12.77 -8.94 -4.38
C GLU A 56 14.22 -9.11 -3.88
N GLY A 57 14.42 -9.62 -2.67
CA GLY A 57 15.72 -9.83 -2.06
C GLY A 57 16.28 -8.61 -1.33
N ARG A 58 15.45 -7.60 -1.06
CA ARG A 58 15.84 -6.38 -0.34
C ARG A 58 15.37 -6.44 1.10
N GLU A 59 16.23 -6.05 2.02
CA GLU A 59 15.89 -6.04 3.45
C GLU A 59 14.98 -4.87 3.85
N GLY A 60 14.97 -3.81 3.08
CA GLY A 60 14.14 -2.64 3.32
C GLY A 60 14.14 -1.68 2.15
N LEU A 61 13.45 -0.56 2.31
CA LEU A 61 13.33 0.50 1.32
C LEU A 61 13.68 1.85 1.96
N ARG A 62 14.35 2.70 1.21
CA ARG A 62 14.56 4.09 1.62
C ARG A 62 13.24 4.86 1.51
N MET A 63 13.13 5.95 2.28
CA MET A 63 11.93 6.78 2.28
C MET A 63 11.55 7.27 0.88
N VAL A 64 12.54 7.68 0.09
CA VAL A 64 12.34 8.13 -1.30
C VAL A 64 11.76 7.01 -2.15
N GLU A 65 12.30 5.79 -2.01
CA GLU A 65 11.83 4.63 -2.76
C GLU A 65 10.38 4.28 -2.40
N LEU A 66 10.00 4.37 -1.12
CA LEU A 66 8.62 4.17 -0.69
C LEU A 66 7.69 5.20 -1.32
N GLY A 67 8.08 6.47 -1.29
CA GLY A 67 7.29 7.54 -1.90
C GLY A 67 7.08 7.32 -3.39
N ASP A 68 8.13 6.93 -4.11
CA ASP A 68 8.06 6.65 -5.54
C ASP A 68 7.18 5.45 -5.85
N ARG A 69 7.32 4.35 -5.11
CA ARG A 69 6.52 3.14 -5.31
C ARG A 69 5.04 3.36 -5.05
N LEU A 70 4.71 4.18 -4.05
CA LEU A 70 3.34 4.42 -3.63
C LEU A 70 2.71 5.69 -4.21
N LEU A 71 3.50 6.47 -4.96
CA LEU A 71 3.08 7.76 -5.50
C LEU A 71 2.59 8.71 -4.42
N ILE A 72 3.27 8.70 -3.28
CA ILE A 72 2.97 9.53 -2.12
C ILE A 72 4.10 10.54 -1.91
N ARG A 73 3.74 11.78 -1.59
CA ARG A 73 4.70 12.85 -1.37
C ARG A 73 5.55 12.60 -0.11
N PRO A 74 6.83 13.02 -0.11
CA PRO A 74 7.75 12.77 1.00
C PRO A 74 7.23 13.12 2.41
N PRO A 75 6.58 14.27 2.65
CA PRO A 75 6.06 14.57 3.98
C PRO A 75 5.01 13.57 4.47
N SER A 76 4.14 13.09 3.57
CA SER A 76 3.11 12.11 3.90
C SER A 76 3.71 10.74 4.21
N ILE A 77 4.73 10.32 3.46
CA ILE A 77 5.46 9.07 3.73
C ILE A 77 6.11 9.13 5.10
N SER A 78 6.75 10.23 5.45
CA SER A 78 7.40 10.40 6.76
C SER A 78 6.39 10.24 7.90
N GLY A 79 5.20 10.83 7.78
CA GLY A 79 4.13 10.68 8.75
C GLY A 79 3.62 9.26 8.88
N LEU A 80 3.41 8.58 7.75
CA LEU A 80 2.96 7.18 7.72
C LEU A 80 3.97 6.25 8.40
N VAL A 81 5.24 6.38 8.05
CA VAL A 81 6.31 5.58 8.62
C VAL A 81 6.46 5.86 10.11
N GLY A 82 6.36 7.13 10.52
CA GLY A 82 6.39 7.50 11.94
C GLY A 82 5.30 6.83 12.77
N ARG A 83 4.08 6.77 12.25
CA ARG A 83 2.96 6.09 12.92
C ARG A 83 3.17 4.58 12.99
N LEU A 84 3.64 3.98 11.91
CA LEU A 84 3.95 2.54 11.87
C LEU A 84 5.09 2.20 12.83
N GLN A 85 6.07 3.08 12.98
CA GLN A 85 7.17 2.90 13.92
C GLN A 85 6.66 2.96 15.37
N LYS A 86 5.76 3.88 15.68
CA LYS A 86 5.16 3.99 17.02
C LYS A 86 4.40 2.74 17.42
N THR A 87 3.75 2.09 16.47
CA THR A 87 3.00 0.84 16.74
C THR A 87 3.89 -0.40 16.65
N GLY A 88 5.17 -0.25 16.37
CA GLY A 88 6.12 -1.35 16.34
C GLY A 88 6.06 -2.23 15.09
N LEU A 89 5.45 -1.75 14.00
CA LEU A 89 5.28 -2.51 12.76
C LEU A 89 6.45 -2.34 11.79
N VAL A 90 7.15 -1.23 11.89
CA VAL A 90 8.37 -0.97 11.12
C VAL A 90 9.43 -0.36 12.01
N TRP A 91 10.68 -0.45 11.61
CA TRP A 91 11.78 0.29 12.21
C TRP A 91 12.56 1.04 11.13
N ARG A 92 13.23 2.09 11.55
CA ARG A 92 14.16 2.81 10.69
C ARG A 92 15.56 2.31 10.98
N TYR A 93 16.23 1.86 9.96
CA TYR A 93 17.58 1.33 10.03
C TYR A 93 18.55 2.26 9.32
N LEU A 94 19.74 2.48 9.93
CA LEU A 94 20.79 3.31 9.38
C LEU A 94 21.97 2.41 9.04
N PRO A 95 22.10 1.92 7.80
CA PRO A 95 23.29 1.16 7.43
C PRO A 95 24.52 2.07 7.46
N ASN A 96 25.59 1.61 8.10
CA ASN A 96 26.92 2.27 8.13
C ASN A 96 26.94 3.70 8.69
N SER A 97 26.04 4.05 9.58
CA SER A 97 25.97 5.39 10.22
C SER A 97 25.78 6.55 9.25
N ASP A 98 25.41 6.29 7.99
CA ASP A 98 25.10 7.34 7.02
C ASP A 98 23.64 7.75 7.17
N LEU A 99 23.44 8.97 7.69
CA LEU A 99 22.10 9.57 7.88
C LEU A 99 21.30 9.72 6.58
N ARG A 100 21.96 9.68 5.41
CA ARG A 100 21.32 9.79 4.11
C ARG A 100 20.65 8.51 3.64
N CYS A 101 21.02 7.38 4.23
CA CYS A 101 20.59 6.05 3.79
C CYS A 101 19.65 5.39 4.78
N LYS A 102 18.72 6.18 5.36
CA LYS A 102 17.69 5.61 6.25
C LYS A 102 16.81 4.65 5.48
N GLU A 103 16.83 3.40 5.90
CA GLU A 103 15.93 2.38 5.39
C GLU A 103 14.79 2.13 6.36
N VAL A 104 13.63 1.84 5.81
CA VAL A 104 12.47 1.36 6.55
C VAL A 104 12.40 -0.14 6.35
N ARG A 105 12.32 -0.89 7.45
CA ARG A 105 12.25 -2.36 7.44
C ARG A 105 11.06 -2.82 8.26
N LEU A 106 10.50 -3.95 7.89
CA LEU A 106 9.46 -4.60 8.69
C LEU A 106 10.05 -5.16 9.97
N THR A 107 9.31 -5.00 11.07
CA THR A 107 9.56 -5.76 12.30
C THR A 107 8.93 -7.16 12.16
N PRO A 108 9.30 -8.14 12.99
CA PRO A 108 8.58 -9.42 13.05
C PRO A 108 7.07 -9.23 13.27
N LYS A 109 6.69 -8.29 14.12
CA LYS A 109 5.28 -7.93 14.35
C LYS A 109 4.60 -7.43 13.09
N GLY A 110 5.28 -6.56 12.32
CA GLY A 110 4.75 -6.04 11.05
C GLY A 110 4.58 -7.14 10.02
N ARG A 111 5.55 -8.05 9.93
CA ARG A 111 5.49 -9.18 9.00
C ARG A 111 4.35 -10.13 9.35
N ASP A 112 4.16 -10.44 10.63
CA ASP A 112 3.06 -11.28 11.10
C ASP A 112 1.70 -10.65 10.80
N LEU A 113 1.57 -9.34 10.99
CA LEU A 113 0.34 -8.61 10.67
C LEU A 113 0.02 -8.72 9.17
N VAL A 114 1.01 -8.52 8.30
CA VAL A 114 0.82 -8.64 6.85
C VAL A 114 0.40 -10.05 6.47
N ASP A 115 1.05 -11.06 7.00
CA ASP A 115 0.70 -12.46 6.72
C ASP A 115 -0.74 -12.77 7.12
N LYS A 116 -1.15 -12.32 8.29
CA LYS A 116 -2.52 -12.49 8.77
C LYS A 116 -3.53 -11.77 7.88
N MET A 117 -3.24 -10.54 7.49
CA MET A 117 -4.11 -9.77 6.60
C MET A 117 -4.22 -10.40 5.22
N LEU A 118 -3.13 -10.92 4.68
CA LEU A 118 -3.15 -11.56 3.36
C LEU A 118 -4.01 -12.80 3.34
N LYS A 119 -3.98 -13.61 4.39
CA LYS A 119 -4.85 -14.78 4.51
C LYS A 119 -6.32 -14.39 4.51
N THR A 120 -6.70 -13.40 5.30
CA THR A 120 -8.07 -12.90 5.38
C THR A 120 -8.50 -12.26 4.05
N HIS A 121 -7.61 -11.50 3.43
CA HIS A 121 -7.87 -10.85 2.15
C HIS A 121 -8.14 -11.87 1.03
N ARG A 122 -7.34 -12.93 0.95
CA ARG A 122 -7.57 -14.02 0.00
C ARG A 122 -8.95 -14.66 0.20
N ASN A 123 -9.33 -14.91 1.44
CA ASN A 123 -10.61 -15.51 1.77
C ASN A 123 -11.76 -14.60 1.36
N GLN A 124 -11.65 -13.29 1.61
CA GLN A 124 -12.66 -12.32 1.21
C GLN A 124 -12.81 -12.22 -0.31
N ILE A 125 -11.69 -12.16 -1.05
CA ILE A 125 -11.72 -12.14 -2.50
C ILE A 125 -12.36 -13.43 -3.03
N ARG A 126 -12.00 -14.56 -2.45
CA ARG A 126 -12.56 -15.84 -2.84
C ARG A 126 -14.07 -15.89 -2.63
N CYS A 127 -14.56 -15.38 -1.52
CA CYS A 127 -16.00 -15.28 -1.23
C CYS A 127 -16.71 -14.36 -2.22
N LEU A 128 -16.12 -13.22 -2.55
CA LEU A 128 -16.70 -12.26 -3.49
C LEU A 128 -16.74 -12.81 -4.92
N MET A 129 -15.75 -13.60 -5.32
CA MET A 129 -15.65 -14.15 -6.67
C MET A 129 -16.48 -15.43 -6.85
N CYS A 130 -16.73 -16.18 -5.79
CA CYS A 130 -17.46 -17.44 -5.82
C CYS A 130 -18.92 -17.31 -5.39
N GLY A 131 -19.29 -16.14 -4.89
CA GLY A 131 -20.65 -15.83 -4.48
C GLY A 131 -21.44 -15.25 -5.61
#